data_f6fa2cf6df7bdca2ae76728239768631
#
_entry.id   f6fa2cf6df7bdca2ae76728239768631
#
_cell.length_a   1.000
_cell.length_b   1.000
_cell.length_c   1.000
_cell.angle_alpha   90.00
_cell.angle_beta   90.00
_cell.angle_gamma   90.00
#
_symmetry.space_group_name_H-M   'P 1'
#
loop_
_entity.id
_entity.type
_entity.pdbx_description
1 polymer ?
#
loop_
_entity_poly.entity_id
_entity_poly.type
_entity_poly.pdbx_seq_one_letter_code
_entity_poly.pdbx_strand_id
1 'polypeptide(L)'
;MRAVGYLLVFSFLATAASAADYDKTEKTKAYEIRLRIAGAAIAIPKLRDEIMARFKKDTKEIQELSTSDLKEMPQYFHPYAFDADWKVTFENDHLISLSSNNFIDENGAHPNGAFDSIVWDKRTSRVVPFHELFAPGKAPAAFKAIAAAARKAWIKSATEKAGDAPDDSEADQGIGADENKLGHYALTYAKGDTKANGIVLLYGPGEIWAHVLGDFRLSIPMSVFREYLTPAWRAEFK
;
A
#
# COMPACT_ATOMS: atom_id res chain seq x y z
N MET A 1 34.59 -3.91 -59.77
CA MET A 1 34.68 -3.48 -58.34
C MET A 1 33.31 -3.13 -57.84
N ARG A 2 32.70 -3.92 -56.97
CA ARG A 2 31.38 -3.65 -56.35
C ARG A 2 31.65 -3.17 -54.94
N ALA A 3 31.25 -1.93 -54.62
CA ALA A 3 31.33 -1.40 -53.26
C ALA A 3 30.15 -1.91 -52.45
N VAL A 4 30.45 -2.60 -51.33
CA VAL A 4 29.46 -3.03 -50.34
C VAL A 4 29.38 -1.95 -49.27
N GLY A 5 28.25 -1.22 -49.26
CA GLY A 5 27.98 -0.24 -48.23
C GLY A 5 27.45 -0.94 -46.96
N TYR A 6 28.16 -0.79 -45.88
CA TYR A 6 27.67 -1.22 -44.53
C TYR A 6 26.77 -0.13 -43.94
N LEU A 7 25.50 -0.47 -43.74
CA LEU A 7 24.55 0.35 -43.02
C LEU A 7 24.72 0.11 -41.52
N LEU A 8 25.34 1.04 -40.81
CA LEU A 8 25.42 1.03 -39.35
C LEU A 8 24.07 1.48 -38.76
N VAL A 9 23.31 0.50 -38.23
CA VAL A 9 22.10 0.80 -37.44
C VAL A 9 22.51 1.13 -36.01
N PHE A 10 22.46 2.41 -35.67
CA PHE A 10 22.59 2.87 -34.28
C PHE A 10 21.28 2.61 -33.55
N SER A 11 21.21 1.54 -32.72
CA SER A 11 20.12 1.35 -31.77
C SER A 11 20.33 2.30 -30.60
N PHE A 12 19.58 3.39 -30.55
CA PHE A 12 19.45 4.22 -29.36
C PHE A 12 18.67 3.42 -28.30
N LEU A 13 19.36 2.81 -27.34
CA LEU A 13 18.78 2.40 -26.08
C LEU A 13 18.45 3.67 -25.29
N ALA A 14 17.20 4.12 -25.38
CA ALA A 14 16.68 5.14 -24.48
C ALA A 14 16.61 4.52 -23.07
N THR A 15 17.59 4.79 -22.25
CA THR A 15 17.47 4.57 -20.80
C THR A 15 16.38 5.51 -20.32
N ALA A 16 15.20 4.97 -19.97
CA ALA A 16 14.18 5.75 -19.29
C ALA A 16 14.81 6.27 -17.99
N ALA A 17 15.06 7.57 -17.93
CA ALA A 17 15.48 8.23 -16.70
C ALA A 17 14.34 8.00 -15.69
N SER A 18 14.63 7.34 -14.57
CA SER A 18 13.67 7.22 -13.46
C SER A 18 13.35 8.63 -12.99
N ALA A 19 12.06 8.96 -12.91
CA ALA A 19 11.65 10.23 -12.32
C ALA A 19 12.15 10.31 -10.88
N ALA A 20 12.57 11.49 -10.45
CA ALA A 20 12.95 11.71 -9.05
C ALA A 20 11.75 11.52 -8.14
N ASP A 21 12.00 11.03 -6.93
CA ASP A 21 10.99 10.94 -5.89
C ASP A 21 10.42 12.33 -5.56
N TYR A 22 9.14 12.36 -5.27
CA TYR A 22 8.49 13.57 -4.75
C TYR A 22 8.58 13.58 -3.23
N ASP A 23 8.99 14.70 -2.67
CA ASP A 23 9.07 14.92 -1.21
C ASP A 23 8.66 16.36 -0.92
N LYS A 24 7.53 16.53 -0.24
CA LYS A 24 7.02 17.85 0.14
C LYS A 24 6.59 17.85 1.58
N THR A 25 7.06 18.85 2.32
CA THR A 25 6.63 19.13 3.70
C THR A 25 5.92 20.48 3.73
N GLU A 26 4.79 20.53 4.40
CA GLU A 26 4.11 21.76 4.79
C GLU A 26 4.17 21.87 6.32
N LYS A 27 4.67 23.01 6.82
CA LYS A 27 4.86 23.24 8.24
C LYS A 27 4.25 24.57 8.67
N THR A 28 3.44 24.54 9.70
CA THR A 28 2.81 25.69 10.34
C THR A 28 3.08 25.66 11.85
N LYS A 29 2.47 26.58 12.60
CA LYS A 29 2.45 26.49 14.07
C LYS A 29 1.52 25.41 14.59
N ALA A 30 0.53 24.98 13.78
CA ALA A 30 -0.49 24.02 14.17
C ALA A 30 -0.13 22.59 13.75
N TYR A 31 0.57 22.41 12.63
CA TYR A 31 0.88 21.08 12.10
C TYR A 31 2.14 21.04 11.25
N GLU A 32 2.69 19.83 11.10
CA GLU A 32 3.68 19.48 10.10
C GLU A 32 3.18 18.25 9.33
N ILE A 33 2.91 18.41 8.02
CA ILE A 33 2.44 17.33 7.14
C ILE A 33 3.46 17.11 6.03
N ARG A 34 3.79 15.84 5.76
CA ARG A 34 4.76 15.44 4.74
C ARG A 34 4.21 14.37 3.83
N LEU A 35 4.46 14.51 2.54
CA LEU A 35 4.14 13.53 1.52
C LEU A 35 5.38 13.16 0.73
N ARG A 36 5.70 11.85 0.73
CA ARG A 36 6.72 11.26 -0.14
C ARG A 36 6.07 10.28 -1.11
N ILE A 37 6.48 10.33 -2.37
CA ILE A 37 5.97 9.43 -3.41
C ILE A 37 7.15 8.98 -4.27
N ALA A 38 7.31 7.67 -4.47
CA ALA A 38 8.32 7.08 -5.34
C ALA A 38 8.22 7.62 -6.78
N GLY A 39 9.35 7.89 -7.42
CA GLY A 39 9.45 8.50 -8.74
C GLY A 39 8.68 7.76 -9.83
N ALA A 40 8.64 6.42 -9.79
CA ALA A 40 7.85 5.62 -10.72
C ALA A 40 6.34 5.95 -10.66
N ALA A 41 5.80 6.25 -9.47
CA ALA A 41 4.40 6.64 -9.31
C ALA A 41 4.15 8.09 -9.75
N ILE A 42 5.08 8.99 -9.47
CA ILE A 42 5.03 10.40 -9.91
C ILE A 42 5.03 10.51 -11.43
N ALA A 43 5.73 9.62 -12.12
CA ALA A 43 5.79 9.58 -13.58
C ALA A 43 4.43 9.26 -14.24
N ILE A 44 3.44 8.77 -13.49
CA ILE A 44 2.08 8.45 -13.97
C ILE A 44 1.11 9.54 -13.47
N PRO A 45 0.74 10.56 -14.32
CA PRO A 45 0.00 11.73 -13.85
C PRO A 45 -1.30 11.42 -13.10
N LYS A 46 -2.13 10.51 -13.61
CA LYS A 46 -3.41 10.15 -12.97
C LYS A 46 -3.22 9.40 -11.65
N LEU A 47 -2.18 8.58 -11.53
CA LEU A 47 -1.85 7.89 -10.27
C LEU A 47 -1.33 8.90 -9.24
N ARG A 48 -0.47 9.83 -9.66
CA ARG A 48 -0.02 10.93 -8.81
C ARG A 48 -1.21 11.74 -8.30
N ASP A 49 -2.16 12.11 -9.17
CA ASP A 49 -3.33 12.89 -8.82
C ASP A 49 -4.25 12.13 -7.84
N GLU A 50 -4.39 10.80 -7.98
CA GLU A 50 -5.08 9.93 -7.02
C GLU A 50 -4.41 9.96 -5.63
N ILE A 51 -3.08 9.80 -5.57
CA ILE A 51 -2.33 9.86 -4.32
C ILE A 51 -2.50 11.23 -3.64
N MET A 52 -2.37 12.31 -4.43
CA MET A 52 -2.57 13.67 -3.92
C MET A 52 -3.99 13.91 -3.38
N ALA A 53 -5.01 13.34 -4.02
CA ALA A 53 -6.39 13.44 -3.58
C ALA A 53 -6.61 12.70 -2.24
N ARG A 54 -6.06 11.50 -2.09
CA ARG A 54 -6.10 10.75 -0.81
C ARG A 54 -5.39 11.53 0.30
N PHE A 55 -4.16 11.95 0.06
CA PHE A 55 -3.39 12.73 1.01
C PHE A 55 -4.12 13.99 1.48
N LYS A 56 -4.74 14.73 0.55
CA LYS A 56 -5.54 15.92 0.90
C LYS A 56 -6.75 15.56 1.75
N LYS A 57 -7.40 14.42 1.50
CA LYS A 57 -8.53 13.94 2.29
C LYS A 57 -8.08 13.60 3.71
N ASP A 58 -7.01 12.83 3.84
CA ASP A 58 -6.52 12.33 5.13
C ASP A 58 -5.98 13.46 6.02
N THR A 59 -5.32 14.47 5.42
CA THR A 59 -4.75 15.59 6.17
C THR A 59 -5.76 16.69 6.53
N LYS A 60 -6.95 16.69 5.93
CA LYS A 60 -7.95 17.75 6.16
C LYS A 60 -8.37 17.85 7.63
N GLU A 61 -8.73 16.73 8.24
CA GLU A 61 -9.16 16.67 9.63
C GLU A 61 -8.03 17.08 10.59
N ILE A 62 -6.81 16.61 10.33
CA ILE A 62 -5.60 16.96 11.09
C ILE A 62 -5.37 18.47 11.07
N GLN A 63 -5.49 19.13 9.90
CA GLN A 63 -5.32 20.56 9.76
C GLN A 63 -6.42 21.37 10.50
N GLU A 64 -7.68 20.90 10.44
CA GLU A 64 -8.81 21.52 11.12
C GLU A 64 -8.68 21.39 12.63
N LEU A 65 -8.48 20.17 13.16
CA LEU A 65 -8.36 19.88 14.58
C LEU A 65 -7.15 20.59 15.20
N SER A 66 -5.95 20.44 14.60
CA SER A 66 -4.74 21.08 15.13
C SER A 66 -4.84 22.60 15.19
N THR A 67 -5.54 23.22 14.23
CA THR A 67 -5.77 24.68 14.22
C THR A 67 -6.73 25.09 15.32
N SER A 68 -7.74 24.29 15.64
CA SER A 68 -8.67 24.52 16.75
C SER A 68 -7.96 24.38 18.09
N ASP A 69 -7.26 23.28 18.29
CA ASP A 69 -6.60 22.97 19.57
C ASP A 69 -5.48 23.97 19.92
N LEU A 70 -4.74 24.43 18.90
CA LEU A 70 -3.76 25.51 19.10
C LEU A 70 -4.41 26.80 19.65
N LYS A 71 -5.65 27.11 19.26
CA LYS A 71 -6.36 28.28 19.74
C LYS A 71 -6.94 28.08 21.15
N GLU A 72 -7.43 26.87 21.43
CA GLU A 72 -8.14 26.55 22.67
C GLU A 72 -7.20 26.29 23.85
N MET A 73 -6.05 25.60 23.57
CA MET A 73 -5.11 25.17 24.60
C MET A 73 -3.64 25.47 24.24
N PRO A 74 -3.28 26.71 23.92
CA PRO A 74 -1.95 27.05 23.37
C PRO A 74 -0.79 26.70 24.29
N GLN A 75 -1.00 26.62 25.61
CA GLN A 75 0.05 26.35 26.60
C GLN A 75 0.43 24.84 26.68
N TYR A 76 -0.42 23.95 26.19
CA TYR A 76 -0.19 22.49 26.19
C TYR A 76 -0.07 21.92 24.78
N PHE A 77 -0.18 22.76 23.78
CA PHE A 77 -0.22 22.36 22.40
C PHE A 77 1.19 22.17 21.82
N HIS A 78 1.39 21.10 21.07
CA HIS A 78 2.48 20.97 20.13
C HIS A 78 1.92 20.59 18.74
N PRO A 79 2.62 20.94 17.65
CA PRO A 79 2.09 20.74 16.30
C PRO A 79 1.75 19.28 16.04
N TYR A 80 0.59 19.03 15.44
CA TYR A 80 0.21 17.72 14.96
C TYR A 80 1.14 17.31 13.79
N ALA A 81 1.36 16.01 13.63
CA ALA A 81 2.18 15.51 12.53
C ALA A 81 1.45 14.44 11.71
N PHE A 82 1.63 14.52 10.39
CA PHE A 82 1.23 13.48 9.45
C PHE A 82 2.34 13.28 8.42
N ASP A 83 2.81 12.05 8.27
CA ASP A 83 3.82 11.68 7.26
C ASP A 83 3.28 10.48 6.46
N ALA A 84 3.13 10.63 5.13
CA ALA A 84 2.77 9.56 4.22
C ALA A 84 3.93 9.25 3.28
N ASP A 85 4.36 7.97 3.24
CA ASP A 85 5.50 7.50 2.45
C ASP A 85 5.07 6.38 1.48
N TRP A 86 4.76 6.77 0.23
CA TRP A 86 4.30 5.87 -0.83
C TRP A 86 5.47 5.19 -1.54
N LYS A 87 5.56 3.87 -1.39
CA LYS A 87 6.60 3.02 -1.99
C LYS A 87 6.01 2.03 -2.97
N VAL A 88 6.76 1.75 -4.05
CA VAL A 88 6.41 0.71 -5.01
C VAL A 88 6.65 -0.66 -4.37
N THR A 89 5.62 -1.50 -4.38
CA THR A 89 5.67 -2.89 -3.92
C THR A 89 5.76 -3.88 -5.07
N PHE A 90 5.29 -3.48 -6.26
CA PHE A 90 5.37 -4.26 -7.51
C PHE A 90 5.22 -3.32 -8.70
N GLU A 91 5.94 -3.60 -9.79
CA GLU A 91 5.77 -2.90 -11.05
C GLU A 91 6.11 -3.82 -12.24
N ASN A 92 5.28 -3.76 -13.28
CA ASN A 92 5.54 -4.29 -14.61
C ASN A 92 4.95 -3.35 -15.69
N ASP A 93 4.91 -3.80 -16.95
CA ASP A 93 4.37 -3.00 -18.06
C ASP A 93 2.89 -2.64 -17.90
N HIS A 94 2.11 -3.47 -17.19
CA HIS A 94 0.66 -3.36 -17.06
C HIS A 94 0.22 -2.72 -15.74
N LEU A 95 0.95 -2.97 -14.67
CA LEU A 95 0.54 -2.66 -13.30
C LEU A 95 1.64 -1.91 -12.55
N ILE A 96 1.22 -1.09 -11.62
CA ILE A 96 2.06 -0.63 -10.51
C ILE A 96 1.26 -0.76 -9.22
N SER A 97 1.87 -1.34 -8.20
CA SER A 97 1.30 -1.47 -6.86
C SER A 97 2.15 -0.68 -5.87
N LEU A 98 1.47 0.02 -4.98
CA LEU A 98 2.09 0.86 -3.97
C LEU A 98 1.48 0.59 -2.60
N SER A 99 2.25 0.84 -1.57
CA SER A 99 1.76 0.99 -0.21
C SER A 99 2.30 2.27 0.41
N SER A 100 1.50 2.93 1.23
CA SER A 100 1.91 4.01 2.10
C SER A 100 1.98 3.50 3.53
N ASN A 101 3.01 3.92 4.26
CA ASN A 101 3.08 3.83 5.71
C ASN A 101 2.89 5.24 6.25
N ASN A 102 1.78 5.47 6.94
CA ASN A 102 1.39 6.77 7.45
C ASN A 102 1.72 6.85 8.95
N PHE A 103 2.42 7.90 9.35
CA PHE A 103 2.64 8.27 10.74
C PHE A 103 1.69 9.39 11.10
N ILE A 104 1.03 9.31 12.27
CA ILE A 104 0.01 10.25 12.72
C ILE A 104 0.28 10.59 14.19
N ASP A 105 0.49 11.85 14.50
CA ASP A 105 0.62 12.36 15.87
C ASP A 105 -0.35 13.53 16.08
N GLU A 106 -1.33 13.32 16.94
CA GLU A 106 -2.41 14.28 17.28
C GLU A 106 -2.38 14.68 18.75
N ASN A 107 -1.18 14.73 19.37
CA ASN A 107 -1.02 15.04 20.80
C ASN A 107 -1.67 14.02 21.74
N GLY A 108 -1.95 12.80 21.27
CA GLY A 108 -2.43 11.72 22.10
C GLY A 108 -1.34 11.12 23.00
N ALA A 109 -1.68 10.04 23.70
CA ALA A 109 -0.73 9.35 24.57
C ALA A 109 0.47 8.76 23.80
N HIS A 110 0.31 8.47 22.54
CA HIS A 110 1.33 7.96 21.60
C HIS A 110 0.92 8.24 20.17
N PRO A 111 1.89 8.36 19.24
CA PRO A 111 1.59 8.39 17.80
C PRO A 111 0.89 7.12 17.32
N ASN A 112 0.13 7.26 16.24
CA ASN A 112 -0.51 6.17 15.52
C ASN A 112 0.18 5.90 14.20
N GLY A 113 -0.08 4.72 13.64
CA GLY A 113 0.32 4.34 12.29
C GLY A 113 -0.89 3.82 11.52
N ALA A 114 -0.91 4.06 10.22
CA ALA A 114 -1.92 3.50 9.33
C ALA A 114 -1.27 3.11 8.01
N PHE A 115 -1.94 2.25 7.25
CA PHE A 115 -1.54 1.96 5.87
C PHE A 115 -2.57 2.49 4.89
N ASP A 116 -2.10 2.83 3.70
CA ASP A 116 -2.92 2.89 2.50
C ASP A 116 -2.24 2.10 1.38
N SER A 117 -2.99 1.69 0.36
CA SER A 117 -2.44 0.96 -0.76
C SER A 117 -3.20 1.22 -2.05
N ILE A 118 -2.48 1.13 -3.16
CA ILE A 118 -3.03 1.28 -4.51
C ILE A 118 -2.47 0.15 -5.38
N VAL A 119 -3.35 -0.59 -6.02
CA VAL A 119 -3.03 -1.37 -7.22
C VAL A 119 -3.59 -0.60 -8.40
N TRP A 120 -2.73 -0.16 -9.31
CA TRP A 120 -3.07 0.68 -10.46
C TRP A 120 -2.88 -0.08 -11.76
N ASP A 121 -3.91 -0.15 -12.59
CA ASP A 121 -3.81 -0.66 -13.95
C ASP A 121 -3.40 0.49 -14.90
N LYS A 122 -2.18 0.41 -15.44
CA LYS A 122 -1.61 1.39 -16.36
C LYS A 122 -2.37 1.48 -17.69
N ARG A 123 -3.00 0.37 -18.14
CA ARG A 123 -3.74 0.27 -19.41
C ARG A 123 -5.07 1.01 -19.33
N THR A 124 -5.77 0.87 -18.21
CA THR A 124 -7.09 1.50 -17.98
C THR A 124 -6.99 2.80 -17.20
N SER A 125 -5.79 3.13 -16.67
CA SER A 125 -5.51 4.32 -15.86
C SER A 125 -6.47 4.46 -14.68
N ARG A 126 -6.62 3.41 -13.86
CA ARG A 126 -7.49 3.42 -12.66
C ARG A 126 -6.97 2.52 -11.54
N VAL A 127 -7.45 2.80 -10.34
CA VAL A 127 -7.30 1.91 -9.19
C VAL A 127 -8.06 0.62 -9.46
N VAL A 128 -7.48 -0.51 -9.05
CA VAL A 128 -8.10 -1.83 -9.10
C VAL A 128 -8.62 -2.20 -7.71
N PRO A 129 -9.93 -2.26 -7.49
CA PRO A 129 -10.50 -2.80 -6.27
C PRO A 129 -10.14 -4.28 -6.07
N PHE A 130 -10.04 -4.73 -4.82
CA PHE A 130 -9.56 -6.08 -4.55
C PHE A 130 -10.47 -7.17 -5.15
N HIS A 131 -11.77 -6.99 -5.08
CA HIS A 131 -12.74 -7.95 -5.65
C HIS A 131 -12.61 -8.13 -7.17
N GLU A 132 -12.07 -7.15 -7.91
CA GLU A 132 -11.92 -7.24 -9.37
C GLU A 132 -10.80 -8.19 -9.81
N LEU A 133 -9.94 -8.65 -8.90
CA LEU A 133 -8.97 -9.71 -9.21
C LEU A 133 -9.68 -11.03 -9.54
N PHE A 134 -10.88 -11.25 -9.00
CA PHE A 134 -11.54 -12.54 -8.99
C PHE A 134 -12.61 -12.64 -10.08
N ALA A 135 -12.82 -13.86 -10.58
CA ALA A 135 -13.86 -14.15 -11.56
C ALA A 135 -15.26 -13.84 -10.97
N PRO A 136 -16.26 -13.51 -11.82
CA PRO A 136 -17.60 -13.18 -11.37
C PRO A 136 -18.16 -14.21 -10.37
N GLY A 137 -18.62 -13.74 -9.21
CA GLY A 137 -19.15 -14.56 -8.12
C GLY A 137 -18.11 -15.32 -7.29
N LYS A 138 -16.81 -15.21 -7.58
CA LYS A 138 -15.74 -15.93 -6.86
C LYS A 138 -15.11 -15.12 -5.72
N ALA A 139 -15.30 -13.82 -5.65
CA ALA A 139 -14.71 -12.97 -4.62
C ALA A 139 -15.01 -13.44 -3.19
N PRO A 140 -16.25 -13.83 -2.81
CA PRO A 140 -16.52 -14.30 -1.43
C PRO A 140 -15.72 -15.55 -1.05
N ALA A 141 -15.56 -16.51 -1.97
CA ALA A 141 -14.77 -17.71 -1.73
C ALA A 141 -13.26 -17.39 -1.66
N ALA A 142 -12.78 -16.49 -2.51
CA ALA A 142 -11.41 -16.00 -2.47
C ALA A 142 -11.11 -15.30 -1.15
N PHE A 143 -11.96 -14.38 -0.70
CA PHE A 143 -11.80 -13.67 0.56
C PHE A 143 -11.77 -14.62 1.76
N LYS A 144 -12.62 -15.66 1.76
CA LYS A 144 -12.60 -16.70 2.79
C LYS A 144 -11.27 -17.46 2.83
N ALA A 145 -10.73 -17.83 1.66
CA ALA A 145 -9.44 -18.53 1.58
C ALA A 145 -8.28 -17.61 2.02
N ILE A 146 -8.30 -16.35 1.58
CA ILE A 146 -7.31 -15.33 1.94
C ILE A 146 -7.36 -15.04 3.45
N ALA A 147 -8.55 -14.86 4.04
CA ALA A 147 -8.70 -14.63 5.47
C ALA A 147 -8.16 -15.80 6.30
N ALA A 148 -8.42 -17.03 5.89
CA ALA A 148 -7.89 -18.22 6.57
C ALA A 148 -6.35 -18.28 6.51
N ALA A 149 -5.74 -17.90 5.38
CA ALA A 149 -4.29 -17.82 5.25
C ALA A 149 -3.71 -16.64 6.04
N ALA A 150 -4.40 -15.49 6.03
CA ALA A 150 -4.01 -14.30 6.78
C ALA A 150 -3.99 -14.57 8.29
N ARG A 151 -5.00 -15.27 8.83
CA ARG A 151 -5.03 -15.68 10.25
C ARG A 151 -3.82 -16.52 10.62
N LYS A 152 -3.45 -17.51 9.81
CA LYS A 152 -2.26 -18.34 10.05
C LYS A 152 -0.97 -17.51 10.03
N ALA A 153 -0.85 -16.60 9.06
CA ALA A 153 0.31 -15.72 8.97
C ALA A 153 0.36 -14.74 10.15
N TRP A 154 -0.81 -14.25 10.59
CA TRP A 154 -0.93 -13.37 11.75
C TRP A 154 -0.53 -14.08 13.05
N ILE A 155 -1.07 -15.27 13.35
CA ILE A 155 -0.70 -16.05 14.55
C ILE A 155 0.81 -16.24 14.61
N LYS A 156 1.44 -16.62 13.50
CA LYS A 156 2.90 -16.77 13.44
C LYS A 156 3.61 -15.45 13.76
N SER A 157 3.26 -14.36 13.07
CA SER A 157 3.89 -13.05 13.28
C SER A 157 3.64 -12.49 14.66
N ALA A 158 2.45 -12.69 15.21
CA ALA A 158 2.06 -12.28 16.54
C ALA A 158 2.85 -13.02 17.62
N THR A 159 2.98 -14.35 17.48
CA THR A 159 3.82 -15.17 18.37
C THR A 159 5.29 -14.71 18.34
N GLU A 160 5.83 -14.41 17.15
CA GLU A 160 7.20 -13.91 17.02
C GLU A 160 7.40 -12.55 17.72
N LYS A 161 6.38 -11.69 17.73
CA LYS A 161 6.43 -10.36 18.36
C LYS A 161 6.18 -10.36 19.86
N ALA A 162 5.24 -11.18 20.35
CA ALA A 162 4.80 -11.19 21.74
C ALA A 162 5.46 -12.28 22.59
N GLY A 163 6.00 -13.32 21.96
CA GLY A 163 6.53 -14.51 22.66
C GLY A 163 5.50 -15.61 22.89
N ASP A 164 4.20 -15.26 22.94
CA ASP A 164 3.08 -16.18 23.14
C ASP A 164 2.11 -16.14 21.96
N ALA A 165 1.46 -17.26 21.68
CA ALA A 165 0.44 -17.33 20.63
C ALA A 165 -0.82 -16.56 21.06
N PRO A 166 -1.37 -15.69 20.18
CA PRO A 166 -2.63 -15.01 20.45
C PRO A 166 -3.79 -15.99 20.48
N ASP A 167 -4.88 -15.64 21.17
CA ASP A 167 -6.14 -16.37 21.11
C ASP A 167 -6.79 -16.17 19.72
N ASP A 168 -7.34 -17.25 19.14
CA ASP A 168 -8.02 -17.19 17.84
C ASP A 168 -9.19 -16.20 17.81
N SER A 169 -9.84 -15.93 18.94
CA SER A 169 -10.92 -14.95 19.08
C SER A 169 -10.45 -13.50 18.84
N GLU A 170 -9.18 -13.19 19.09
CA GLU A 170 -8.62 -11.86 18.86
C GLU A 170 -8.51 -11.54 17.36
N ALA A 171 -8.25 -12.55 16.52
CA ALA A 171 -8.23 -12.40 15.07
C ALA A 171 -9.61 -12.10 14.46
N ASP A 172 -10.69 -12.52 15.14
CA ASP A 172 -12.06 -12.37 14.63
C ASP A 172 -12.49 -10.89 14.54
N GLN A 173 -11.85 -10.01 15.28
CA GLN A 173 -12.16 -8.59 15.29
C GLN A 173 -11.64 -7.86 14.04
N GLY A 174 -10.47 -8.24 13.52
CA GLY A 174 -9.78 -7.52 12.44
C GLY A 174 -9.66 -8.28 11.13
N ILE A 175 -9.47 -9.62 11.13
CA ILE A 175 -9.28 -10.41 9.91
C ILE A 175 -10.57 -11.16 9.58
N GLY A 176 -11.34 -10.68 8.61
CA GLY A 176 -12.61 -11.26 8.16
C GLY A 176 -12.61 -11.66 6.70
N ALA A 177 -13.65 -12.41 6.29
CA ALA A 177 -13.81 -12.91 4.92
C ALA A 177 -14.57 -11.92 4.01
N ASP A 178 -14.39 -10.64 4.23
CA ASP A 178 -14.91 -9.57 3.38
C ASP A 178 -13.81 -8.55 3.04
N GLU A 179 -14.01 -7.80 1.98
CA GLU A 179 -13.01 -6.87 1.44
C GLU A 179 -12.56 -5.83 2.47
N ASN A 180 -13.49 -5.32 3.28
CA ASN A 180 -13.20 -4.26 4.27
C ASN A 180 -12.34 -4.76 5.43
N LYS A 181 -12.46 -6.05 5.78
CA LYS A 181 -11.72 -6.69 6.87
C LYS A 181 -10.40 -7.36 6.43
N LEU A 182 -10.08 -7.34 5.15
CA LEU A 182 -8.80 -7.85 4.65
C LEU A 182 -7.71 -6.77 4.64
N GLY A 183 -8.01 -5.58 5.17
CA GLY A 183 -7.08 -4.47 5.22
C GLY A 183 -6.71 -3.95 3.84
N HIS A 184 -5.65 -3.16 3.80
CA HIS A 184 -5.09 -2.70 2.54
C HIS A 184 -4.26 -3.81 1.90
N TYR A 185 -4.43 -4.04 0.58
CA TYR A 185 -3.66 -5.04 -0.13
C TYR A 185 -2.69 -4.42 -1.13
N ALA A 186 -1.51 -5.01 -1.27
CA ALA A 186 -0.56 -4.67 -2.31
C ALA A 186 0.00 -5.93 -2.96
N LEU A 187 0.38 -5.83 -4.25
CA LEU A 187 1.03 -6.93 -4.96
C LEU A 187 2.47 -7.11 -4.48
N THR A 188 2.93 -8.36 -4.42
CA THR A 188 4.32 -8.69 -4.05
C THR A 188 5.00 -9.50 -5.15
N TYR A 189 6.35 -9.44 -5.21
CA TYR A 189 7.16 -10.19 -6.16
C TYR A 189 8.53 -10.52 -5.58
N ALA A 190 9.20 -11.51 -6.14
CA ALA A 190 10.62 -11.72 -5.87
C ALA A 190 11.44 -10.78 -6.78
N LYS A 191 12.55 -10.25 -6.24
CA LYS A 191 13.41 -9.30 -6.97
C LYS A 191 13.83 -9.87 -8.34
N GLY A 192 13.56 -9.09 -9.39
CA GLY A 192 13.87 -9.45 -10.77
C GLY A 192 12.72 -10.12 -11.54
N ASP A 193 11.59 -10.39 -10.89
CA ASP A 193 10.39 -10.93 -11.53
C ASP A 193 9.53 -9.85 -12.18
N THR A 194 8.90 -10.20 -13.30
CA THR A 194 7.90 -9.36 -13.99
C THR A 194 6.47 -9.74 -13.62
N LYS A 195 6.28 -10.77 -12.80
CA LYS A 195 4.98 -11.25 -12.32
C LYS A 195 4.92 -11.22 -10.81
N ALA A 196 3.76 -10.90 -10.29
CA ALA A 196 3.49 -10.99 -8.86
C ALA A 196 3.52 -12.45 -8.38
N ASN A 197 3.98 -12.68 -7.16
CA ASN A 197 3.99 -14.01 -6.53
C ASN A 197 2.91 -14.15 -5.43
N GLY A 198 2.23 -13.07 -5.11
CA GLY A 198 1.20 -13.01 -4.09
C GLY A 198 0.78 -11.58 -3.79
N ILE A 199 0.14 -11.44 -2.66
CA ILE A 199 -0.24 -10.14 -2.09
C ILE A 199 0.30 -10.04 -0.67
N VAL A 200 0.42 -8.82 -0.19
CA VAL A 200 0.58 -8.50 1.24
C VAL A 200 -0.66 -7.78 1.71
N LEU A 201 -1.21 -8.21 2.84
CA LEU A 201 -2.24 -7.48 3.57
C LEU A 201 -1.55 -6.63 4.63
N LEU A 202 -1.98 -5.38 4.77
CA LEU A 202 -1.35 -4.37 5.60
C LEU A 202 -2.33 -3.93 6.69
N TYR A 203 -1.91 -4.02 7.94
CA TYR A 203 -2.70 -3.62 9.11
C TYR A 203 -1.87 -2.72 10.00
N GLY A 204 -2.41 -1.55 10.32
CA GLY A 204 -1.79 -0.60 11.24
C GLY A 204 -1.80 -1.08 12.68
N PRO A 205 -1.06 -0.39 13.58
CA PRO A 205 -1.08 -0.69 15.00
C PRO A 205 -2.48 -0.61 15.59
N GLY A 206 -2.89 -1.64 16.31
CA GLY A 206 -4.23 -1.72 16.94
C GLY A 206 -5.35 -2.22 16.04
N GLU A 207 -5.16 -2.40 14.72
CA GLU A 207 -6.23 -2.84 13.82
C GLU A 207 -6.62 -4.31 13.99
N ILE A 208 -5.67 -5.18 14.27
CA ILE A 208 -5.92 -6.62 14.43
C ILE A 208 -5.39 -7.19 15.74
N TRP A 209 -4.65 -6.43 16.52
CA TRP A 209 -4.20 -6.79 17.86
C TRP A 209 -3.67 -5.58 18.62
N ALA A 210 -3.11 -5.82 19.84
CA ALA A 210 -2.65 -4.75 20.73
C ALA A 210 -1.70 -3.76 20.03
N HIS A 211 -1.99 -2.47 20.16
CA HIS A 211 -1.26 -1.35 19.52
C HIS A 211 0.27 -1.41 19.75
N VAL A 212 0.70 -1.81 20.94
CA VAL A 212 2.12 -1.92 21.32
C VAL A 212 2.93 -2.88 20.45
N LEU A 213 2.27 -3.80 19.75
CA LEU A 213 2.92 -4.77 18.86
C LEU A 213 3.17 -4.20 17.46
N GLY A 214 2.71 -2.96 17.21
CA GLY A 214 2.93 -2.27 15.94
C GLY A 214 2.12 -2.83 14.78
N ASP A 215 2.60 -2.58 13.57
CA ASP A 215 1.95 -2.99 12.32
C ASP A 215 2.12 -4.49 12.01
N PHE A 216 1.21 -5.01 11.19
CA PHE A 216 1.30 -6.36 10.64
C PHE A 216 1.27 -6.34 9.11
N ARG A 217 2.19 -7.08 8.49
CA ARG A 217 2.30 -7.26 7.04
C ARG A 217 2.21 -8.73 6.73
N LEU A 218 1.03 -9.18 6.32
CA LEU A 218 0.72 -10.59 6.14
C LEU A 218 0.86 -11.00 4.67
N SER A 219 1.93 -11.72 4.34
CA SER A 219 2.18 -12.21 2.98
C SER A 219 1.30 -13.42 2.68
N ILE A 220 0.51 -13.32 1.61
CA ILE A 220 -0.39 -14.37 1.12
C ILE A 220 0.08 -14.80 -0.26
N PRO A 221 0.61 -16.02 -0.42
CA PRO A 221 1.07 -16.51 -1.71
C PRO A 221 -0.11 -16.71 -2.67
N MET A 222 0.13 -16.51 -3.97
CA MET A 222 -0.88 -16.64 -5.01
C MET A 222 -1.55 -18.02 -5.04
N SER A 223 -0.87 -19.07 -4.61
CA SER A 223 -1.44 -20.43 -4.53
C SER A 223 -2.72 -20.52 -3.68
N VAL A 224 -2.91 -19.60 -2.71
CA VAL A 224 -4.10 -19.54 -1.84
C VAL A 224 -5.35 -19.14 -2.62
N PHE A 225 -5.23 -18.25 -3.62
CA PHE A 225 -6.36 -17.64 -4.31
C PHE A 225 -6.34 -17.82 -5.83
N ARG A 226 -5.38 -18.56 -6.38
CA ARG A 226 -5.17 -18.75 -7.82
C ARG A 226 -6.41 -19.23 -8.58
N GLU A 227 -7.16 -20.15 -8.01
CA GLU A 227 -8.33 -20.74 -8.67
C GLU A 227 -9.49 -19.76 -8.83
N TYR A 228 -9.52 -18.71 -8.01
CA TYR A 228 -10.58 -17.69 -8.03
C TYR A 228 -10.27 -16.53 -8.99
N LEU A 229 -9.00 -16.36 -9.42
CA LEU A 229 -8.59 -15.26 -10.29
C LEU A 229 -9.27 -15.33 -11.67
N THR A 230 -9.54 -14.15 -12.24
CA THR A 230 -9.86 -14.07 -13.67
C THR A 230 -8.67 -14.57 -14.51
N PRO A 231 -8.88 -15.03 -15.77
CA PRO A 231 -7.78 -15.39 -16.64
C PRO A 231 -6.74 -14.26 -16.83
N ALA A 232 -7.21 -13.01 -16.94
CA ALA A 232 -6.36 -11.84 -17.08
C ALA A 232 -5.46 -11.65 -15.85
N TRP A 233 -6.04 -11.67 -14.64
CA TRP A 233 -5.27 -11.55 -13.40
C TRP A 233 -4.36 -12.76 -13.16
N ARG A 234 -4.78 -13.97 -13.52
CA ARG A 234 -3.92 -15.16 -13.41
C ARG A 234 -2.64 -15.03 -14.24
N ALA A 235 -2.69 -14.31 -15.36
CA ALA A 235 -1.51 -14.06 -16.20
C ALA A 235 -0.49 -13.09 -15.58
N GLU A 236 -0.94 -12.21 -14.68
CA GLU A 236 -0.08 -11.25 -13.95
C GLU A 236 0.65 -11.90 -12.75
N PHE A 237 0.26 -13.11 -12.36
CA PHE A 237 0.89 -13.88 -11.28
C PHE A 237 1.70 -15.08 -11.80
N LYS A 238 2.62 -15.61 -10.98
CA LYS A 238 3.42 -16.81 -11.25
C LYS A 238 3.30 -17.87 -10.14
#